data_cc355e14a53aa0733a8a7513ab938db0
#
_entry.id   cc355e14a53aa0733a8a7513ab938db0
#
_cell.length_a   1.000
_cell.length_b   1.000
_cell.length_c   1.000
_cell.angle_alpha   90.00
_cell.angle_beta   90.00
_cell.angle_gamma   90.00
#
_symmetry.space_group_name_H-M   'P 1'
#
loop_
_entity.id
_entity.type
_entity.pdbx_description
1 polymer ?
#
loop_
_entity_poly.entity_id
_entity_poly.type
_entity_poly.pdbx_seq_one_letter_code
_entity_poly.pdbx_strand_id
1 'polypeptide(L)'
;MRPALLFVALLFSISPIHAQVKELQTKIEQVIKNKKATVSVGIYNFGNHQTLLINGDKHVPMQSVYKFHVALAVLKEVDKRRFKLTQKMHVKKSDLTPGLHSPMGEDYPNGEVDLPLSDIIRYMVADSDGSACDYLFRLLGGPKQVEAFIHQLGIRDVSIRDTEAMMQAKGNWNVQYTNWTTQTAMLSLMKLFYQHKILSASSHKFLWNVMLGTTTGQDRLKKLLPAGTLVAHKTGTSGTNKDGLMGAVNDAGFIALPNGGHMAISVFVTNSTERMATNEKIIADIAKLAYDHYARAK
;
A
#
# COMPACT_ATOMS: atom_id res chain seq x y z
N MET A 1 -59.98 -0.60 -36.96
CA MET A 1 -58.54 -0.85 -37.04
C MET A 1 -57.90 -0.50 -35.70
N ARG A 2 -57.43 -1.50 -34.94
CA ARG A 2 -56.76 -1.30 -33.65
C ARG A 2 -55.27 -1.24 -33.88
N PRO A 3 -54.49 -0.27 -33.36
CA PRO A 3 -53.06 -0.28 -33.51
C PRO A 3 -52.44 -1.32 -32.56
N ALA A 4 -51.57 -2.18 -33.10
CA ALA A 4 -50.76 -3.09 -32.35
C ALA A 4 -49.58 -2.31 -31.75
N LEU A 5 -49.50 -2.24 -30.42
CA LEU A 5 -48.34 -1.73 -29.71
C LEU A 5 -47.23 -2.80 -29.77
N LEU A 6 -46.16 -2.50 -30.50
CA LEU A 6 -44.95 -3.27 -30.47
C LEU A 6 -44.18 -2.94 -29.19
N PHE A 7 -44.10 -3.87 -28.24
CA PHE A 7 -43.25 -3.77 -27.08
C PHE A 7 -41.81 -4.19 -27.50
N VAL A 8 -40.93 -3.22 -27.70
CA VAL A 8 -39.52 -3.49 -27.89
C VAL A 8 -38.88 -3.72 -26.51
N ALA A 9 -38.66 -4.98 -26.15
CA ALA A 9 -37.89 -5.35 -24.98
C ALA A 9 -36.42 -5.06 -25.24
N LEU A 10 -35.87 -3.98 -24.64
CA LEU A 10 -34.41 -3.73 -24.60
C LEU A 10 -33.79 -4.80 -23.66
N LEU A 11 -33.23 -5.85 -24.25
CA LEU A 11 -32.36 -6.77 -23.57
C LEU A 11 -31.02 -6.04 -23.31
N PHE A 12 -30.81 -5.55 -22.07
CA PHE A 12 -29.53 -5.13 -21.61
C PHE A 12 -28.59 -6.36 -21.51
N SER A 13 -27.82 -6.63 -22.54
CA SER A 13 -26.73 -7.61 -22.49
C SER A 13 -25.64 -7.06 -21.57
N ILE A 14 -25.57 -7.55 -20.34
CA ILE A 14 -24.43 -7.30 -19.44
C ILE A 14 -23.21 -7.89 -20.15
N SER A 15 -22.23 -7.04 -20.47
CA SER A 15 -20.96 -7.49 -21.08
C SER A 15 -20.36 -8.60 -20.18
N PRO A 16 -19.89 -9.72 -20.75
CA PRO A 16 -19.32 -10.82 -19.97
C PRO A 16 -18.17 -10.36 -19.05
N ILE A 17 -17.50 -9.30 -19.40
CA ILE A 17 -16.45 -8.65 -18.60
C ILE A 17 -17.01 -8.06 -17.28
N HIS A 18 -18.16 -7.39 -17.32
CA HIS A 18 -18.79 -6.84 -16.10
C HIS A 18 -19.32 -7.94 -15.18
N ALA A 19 -19.81 -9.04 -15.75
CA ALA A 19 -20.28 -10.19 -14.98
C ALA A 19 -19.12 -10.84 -14.18
N GLN A 20 -17.94 -10.94 -14.77
CA GLN A 20 -16.75 -11.53 -14.13
C GLN A 20 -16.22 -10.70 -12.94
N VAL A 21 -16.14 -9.36 -13.08
CA VAL A 21 -15.74 -8.48 -11.97
C VAL A 21 -16.74 -8.54 -10.84
N LYS A 22 -18.04 -8.60 -11.14
CA LYS A 22 -19.09 -8.71 -10.13
C LYS A 22 -19.03 -10.06 -9.38
N GLU A 23 -18.68 -11.15 -10.05
CA GLU A 23 -18.44 -12.44 -9.40
C GLU A 23 -17.27 -12.36 -8.41
N LEU A 24 -16.15 -11.76 -8.81
CA LEU A 24 -15.01 -11.55 -7.91
C LEU A 24 -15.41 -10.68 -6.72
N GLN A 25 -16.14 -9.59 -6.95
CA GLN A 25 -16.64 -8.72 -5.89
C GLN A 25 -17.48 -9.51 -4.89
N THR A 26 -18.43 -10.30 -5.35
CA THR A 26 -19.30 -11.13 -4.50
C THR A 26 -18.50 -12.10 -3.64
N LYS A 27 -17.48 -12.76 -4.22
CA LYS A 27 -16.59 -13.67 -3.48
C LYS A 27 -15.80 -12.94 -2.39
N ILE A 28 -15.30 -11.74 -2.68
CA ILE A 28 -14.59 -10.92 -1.69
C ILE A 28 -15.56 -10.46 -0.59
N GLU A 29 -16.76 -10.02 -0.95
CA GLU A 29 -17.80 -9.65 0.02
C GLU A 29 -18.16 -10.81 0.96
N GLN A 30 -18.14 -12.05 0.48
CA GLN A 30 -18.30 -13.24 1.33
C GLN A 30 -17.15 -13.44 2.32
N VAL A 31 -15.90 -13.19 1.91
CA VAL A 31 -14.73 -13.25 2.83
C VAL A 31 -14.86 -12.26 3.97
N ILE A 32 -15.33 -11.05 3.69
CA ILE A 32 -15.44 -9.97 4.68
C ILE A 32 -16.75 -9.97 5.47
N LYS A 33 -17.75 -10.73 5.00
CA LYS A 33 -19.04 -10.85 5.68
C LYS A 33 -18.84 -11.37 7.11
N ASN A 34 -19.53 -10.74 8.04
CA ASN A 34 -19.50 -11.09 9.48
C ASN A 34 -18.13 -10.90 10.16
N LYS A 35 -17.17 -10.23 9.53
CA LYS A 35 -15.92 -9.84 10.19
C LYS A 35 -16.14 -8.58 11.01
N LYS A 36 -15.60 -8.58 12.24
CA LYS A 36 -15.64 -7.43 13.14
C LYS A 36 -14.53 -6.43 12.75
N ALA A 37 -14.58 -5.97 11.52
CA ALA A 37 -13.60 -5.07 10.92
C ALA A 37 -14.23 -4.29 9.76
N THR A 38 -13.67 -3.14 9.44
CA THR A 38 -13.90 -2.46 8.14
C THR A 38 -12.82 -2.91 7.17
N VAL A 39 -13.20 -3.56 6.08
CA VAL A 39 -12.27 -3.98 5.04
C VAL A 39 -12.47 -3.12 3.80
N SER A 40 -11.40 -2.45 3.37
CA SER A 40 -11.36 -1.65 2.15
C SER A 40 -10.43 -2.31 1.14
N VAL A 41 -10.89 -2.48 -0.10
CA VAL A 41 -10.16 -3.20 -1.15
C VAL A 41 -10.10 -2.36 -2.40
N GLY A 42 -8.91 -2.30 -2.99
CA GLY A 42 -8.69 -1.77 -4.32
C GLY A 42 -7.90 -2.79 -5.16
N ILE A 43 -8.40 -3.13 -6.33
CA ILE A 43 -7.72 -4.01 -7.27
C ILE A 43 -7.77 -3.38 -8.67
N TYR A 44 -6.64 -3.43 -9.38
CA TYR A 44 -6.54 -3.02 -10.77
C TYR A 44 -5.69 -4.01 -11.56
N ASN A 45 -6.25 -4.55 -12.64
CA ASN A 45 -5.52 -5.41 -13.56
C ASN A 45 -4.97 -4.57 -14.72
N PHE A 46 -3.65 -4.62 -14.91
CA PHE A 46 -2.98 -3.83 -15.96
C PHE A 46 -3.18 -4.42 -17.38
N GLY A 47 -3.55 -5.68 -17.50
CA GLY A 47 -3.76 -6.34 -18.80
C GLY A 47 -5.09 -5.96 -19.45
N ASN A 48 -6.18 -5.95 -18.66
CA ASN A 48 -7.54 -5.68 -19.16
C ASN A 48 -8.17 -4.41 -18.61
N HIS A 49 -7.42 -3.63 -17.81
CA HIS A 49 -7.82 -2.36 -17.21
C HIS A 49 -9.02 -2.43 -16.27
N GLN A 50 -9.38 -3.60 -15.79
CA GLN A 50 -10.47 -3.77 -14.84
C GLN A 50 -10.10 -3.20 -13.47
N THR A 51 -11.06 -2.52 -12.86
CA THR A 51 -10.96 -1.98 -11.48
C THR A 51 -12.05 -2.58 -10.63
N LEU A 52 -11.69 -3.01 -9.41
CA LEU A 52 -12.64 -3.41 -8.38
C LEU A 52 -12.34 -2.59 -7.12
N LEU A 53 -13.39 -2.00 -6.54
CA LEU A 53 -13.33 -1.23 -5.31
C LEU A 53 -14.39 -1.71 -4.33
N ILE A 54 -13.99 -1.93 -3.08
CA ILE A 54 -14.90 -2.14 -1.94
C ILE A 54 -14.53 -1.11 -0.89
N ASN A 55 -15.49 -0.33 -0.42
CA ASN A 55 -15.25 0.81 0.45
C ASN A 55 -14.19 1.77 -0.11
N GLY A 56 -14.24 2.02 -1.42
CA GLY A 56 -13.19 2.69 -2.20
C GLY A 56 -12.86 4.09 -1.74
N ASP A 57 -13.83 4.84 -1.27
CA ASP A 57 -13.71 6.27 -0.89
C ASP A 57 -13.66 6.49 0.63
N LYS A 58 -13.66 5.41 1.43
CA LYS A 58 -13.46 5.54 2.88
C LYS A 58 -12.05 5.98 3.19
N HIS A 59 -11.90 6.96 4.08
CA HIS A 59 -10.63 7.31 4.68
C HIS A 59 -10.20 6.18 5.62
N VAL A 60 -9.08 5.56 5.34
CA VAL A 60 -8.52 4.44 6.11
C VAL A 60 -7.07 4.73 6.51
N PRO A 61 -6.68 4.42 7.75
CA PRO A 61 -5.32 4.66 8.22
C PRO A 61 -4.32 3.80 7.44
N MET A 62 -3.27 4.44 6.93
CA MET A 62 -2.25 3.76 6.12
C MET A 62 -1.27 2.96 6.96
N GLN A 63 -0.95 3.42 8.18
CA GLN A 63 0.22 2.94 8.89
C GLN A 63 1.45 2.94 7.96
N SER A 64 2.40 2.08 8.13
CA SER A 64 3.63 2.07 7.33
C SER A 64 3.45 1.93 5.80
N VAL A 65 2.22 1.75 5.27
CA VAL A 65 1.99 1.80 3.81
C VAL A 65 2.36 3.19 3.25
N TYR A 66 2.24 4.27 4.04
CA TYR A 66 2.64 5.60 3.57
C TYR A 66 4.15 5.72 3.27
N LYS A 67 4.99 4.79 3.74
CA LYS A 67 6.42 4.74 3.42
C LYS A 67 6.68 4.54 1.91
N PHE A 68 5.74 3.95 1.19
CA PHE A 68 5.76 3.96 -0.28
C PHE A 68 5.68 5.38 -0.85
N HIS A 69 4.83 6.24 -0.29
CA HIS A 69 4.71 7.65 -0.70
C HIS A 69 5.99 8.43 -0.42
N VAL A 70 6.61 8.19 0.76
CA VAL A 70 7.90 8.79 1.14
C VAL A 70 9.00 8.36 0.17
N ALA A 71 9.06 7.07 -0.17
CA ALA A 71 10.05 6.55 -1.12
C ALA A 71 9.91 7.19 -2.51
N LEU A 72 8.67 7.36 -3.00
CA LEU A 72 8.41 8.06 -4.26
C LEU A 72 8.92 9.51 -4.22
N ALA A 73 8.67 10.23 -3.13
CA ALA A 73 9.12 11.61 -2.97
C ALA A 73 10.66 11.72 -2.92
N VAL A 74 11.34 10.86 -2.16
CA VAL A 74 12.82 10.84 -2.11
C VAL A 74 13.41 10.52 -3.48
N LEU A 75 12.89 9.50 -4.15
CA LEU A 75 13.40 9.09 -5.46
C LEU A 75 13.13 10.13 -6.55
N LYS A 76 12.05 10.92 -6.41
CA LYS A 76 11.83 12.06 -7.28
C LYS A 76 12.92 13.13 -7.12
N GLU A 77 13.40 13.36 -5.90
CA GLU A 77 14.53 14.28 -5.67
C GLU A 77 15.87 13.70 -6.17
N VAL A 78 16.01 12.36 -6.16
CA VAL A 78 17.15 11.68 -6.82
C VAL A 78 17.08 11.91 -8.35
N ASP A 79 15.92 11.77 -8.97
CA ASP A 79 15.73 12.01 -10.39
C ASP A 79 16.00 13.47 -10.79
N LYS A 80 15.70 14.42 -9.90
CA LYS A 80 16.08 15.84 -10.04
C LYS A 80 17.54 16.12 -9.75
N ARG A 81 18.37 15.09 -9.47
CA ARG A 81 19.79 15.17 -9.12
C ARG A 81 20.11 15.95 -7.83
N ARG A 82 19.10 16.17 -6.96
CA ARG A 82 19.31 16.77 -5.65
C ARG A 82 20.06 15.81 -4.72
N PHE A 83 19.84 14.51 -4.87
CA PHE A 83 20.54 13.46 -4.17
C PHE A 83 21.03 12.37 -5.14
N LYS A 84 21.94 11.51 -4.66
CA LYS A 84 22.35 10.28 -5.35
C LYS A 84 22.06 9.08 -4.45
N LEU A 85 21.62 7.95 -5.01
CA LEU A 85 21.40 6.71 -4.23
C LEU A 85 22.66 6.23 -3.50
N THR A 86 23.84 6.48 -4.09
CA THR A 86 25.15 6.13 -3.49
C THR A 86 25.67 7.19 -2.53
N GLN A 87 25.00 8.33 -2.39
CA GLN A 87 25.40 9.40 -1.48
C GLN A 87 25.38 8.90 -0.04
N LYS A 88 26.51 9.09 0.67
CA LYS A 88 26.63 8.79 2.09
C LYS A 88 25.82 9.80 2.90
N MET A 89 24.99 9.28 3.76
CA MET A 89 24.11 10.01 4.65
C MET A 89 24.54 9.69 6.09
N HIS A 90 24.92 10.70 6.85
CA HIS A 90 25.32 10.52 8.23
C HIS A 90 24.09 10.32 9.13
N VAL A 91 23.98 9.15 9.75
CA VAL A 91 22.92 8.80 10.69
C VAL A 91 23.47 8.97 12.10
N LYS A 92 22.93 9.93 12.84
CA LYS A 92 23.32 10.21 14.22
C LYS A 92 22.54 9.35 15.19
N LYS A 93 23.03 9.24 16.44
CA LYS A 93 22.28 8.61 17.53
C LYS A 93 20.90 9.25 17.72
N SER A 94 20.79 10.56 17.57
CA SER A 94 19.52 11.30 17.68
C SER A 94 18.51 10.99 16.57
N ASP A 95 18.93 10.35 15.49
CA ASP A 95 18.04 9.92 14.39
C ASP A 95 17.38 8.58 14.68
N LEU A 96 17.84 7.87 15.69
CA LEU A 96 17.32 6.59 16.12
C LEU A 96 16.32 6.81 17.26
N THR A 97 15.03 6.89 16.93
CA THR A 97 13.99 7.14 17.93
C THR A 97 13.74 5.87 18.77
N PRO A 98 13.97 5.91 20.09
CA PRO A 98 13.75 4.76 20.97
C PRO A 98 12.29 4.29 20.93
N GLY A 99 12.08 2.96 20.92
CA GLY A 99 10.74 2.36 20.96
C GLY A 99 10.03 2.26 19.61
N LEU A 100 10.58 2.81 18.54
CA LEU A 100 10.11 2.52 17.19
C LEU A 100 10.64 1.16 16.72
N HIS A 101 9.88 0.49 15.87
CA HIS A 101 10.41 -0.62 15.07
C HIS A 101 11.47 -0.07 14.12
N SER A 102 12.74 -0.40 14.38
CA SER A 102 13.86 0.15 13.63
C SER A 102 15.02 -0.85 13.51
N PRO A 103 14.98 -1.78 12.53
CA PRO A 103 16.11 -2.65 12.21
C PRO A 103 17.42 -1.87 11.97
N MET A 104 17.35 -0.66 11.36
CA MET A 104 18.51 0.21 11.25
C MET A 104 19.07 0.61 12.62
N GLY A 105 18.19 0.88 13.59
CA GLY A 105 18.60 1.18 14.96
C GLY A 105 19.15 -0.03 15.71
N GLU A 106 18.71 -1.25 15.36
CA GLU A 106 19.26 -2.50 15.89
C GLU A 106 20.64 -2.79 15.32
N ASP A 107 20.84 -2.60 14.02
CA ASP A 107 22.13 -2.79 13.34
C ASP A 107 23.16 -1.74 13.76
N TYR A 108 22.73 -0.50 14.04
CA TYR A 108 23.59 0.63 14.39
C TYR A 108 23.13 1.33 15.67
N PRO A 109 23.19 0.66 16.84
CA PRO A 109 22.54 1.15 18.08
C PRO A 109 23.13 2.47 18.62
N ASN A 110 24.34 2.82 18.22
CA ASN A 110 24.99 4.08 18.60
C ASN A 110 24.80 5.18 17.55
N GLY A 111 24.23 4.89 16.39
CA GLY A 111 24.27 5.81 15.26
C GLY A 111 25.71 6.06 14.79
N GLU A 112 26.02 7.32 14.47
CA GLU A 112 27.35 7.79 14.03
C GLU A 112 27.90 6.96 12.87
N VAL A 113 27.05 6.65 11.90
CA VAL A 113 27.36 5.80 10.74
C VAL A 113 26.98 6.52 9.44
N ASP A 114 27.79 6.31 8.41
CA ASP A 114 27.56 6.81 7.06
C ASP A 114 26.96 5.72 6.18
N LEU A 115 25.66 5.79 5.91
CA LEU A 115 24.95 4.84 5.07
C LEU A 115 24.64 5.44 3.69
N PRO A 116 24.71 4.66 2.61
CA PRO A 116 24.17 5.09 1.32
C PRO A 116 22.68 5.41 1.44
N LEU A 117 22.20 6.43 0.74
CA LEU A 117 20.78 6.76 0.69
C LEU A 117 19.92 5.56 0.27
N SER A 118 20.46 4.72 -0.64
CA SER A 118 19.81 3.47 -1.06
C SER A 118 19.49 2.53 0.10
N ASP A 119 20.39 2.43 1.08
CA ASP A 119 20.24 1.52 2.21
C ASP A 119 19.19 2.05 3.19
N ILE A 120 19.17 3.36 3.43
CA ILE A 120 18.14 4.01 4.27
C ILE A 120 16.75 3.81 3.65
N ILE A 121 16.62 3.97 2.32
CA ILE A 121 15.35 3.69 1.62
C ILE A 121 14.98 2.20 1.74
N ARG A 122 15.95 1.29 1.65
CA ARG A 122 15.71 -0.15 1.80
C ARG A 122 15.21 -0.48 3.21
N TYR A 123 15.87 0.02 4.27
CA TYR A 123 15.38 -0.13 5.64
C TYR A 123 13.95 0.36 5.80
N MET A 124 13.65 1.57 5.29
CA MET A 124 12.29 2.13 5.39
C MET A 124 11.23 1.28 4.68
N VAL A 125 11.52 0.83 3.45
CA VAL A 125 10.50 0.18 2.61
C VAL A 125 10.46 -1.33 2.86
N ALA A 126 11.60 -2.02 2.76
CA ALA A 126 11.64 -3.48 2.86
C ALA A 126 11.43 -3.96 4.30
N ASP A 127 12.09 -3.34 5.26
CA ASP A 127 12.08 -3.74 6.66
C ASP A 127 11.10 -2.91 7.51
N SER A 128 10.42 -1.94 6.88
CA SER A 128 9.42 -1.06 7.53
C SER A 128 9.97 -0.18 8.65
N ASP A 129 11.25 0.16 8.61
CA ASP A 129 11.97 0.92 9.62
C ASP A 129 11.37 2.31 9.89
N GLY A 130 11.11 2.61 11.16
CA GLY A 130 10.53 3.88 11.59
C GLY A 130 11.55 5.02 11.64
N SER A 131 12.76 4.76 12.17
CA SER A 131 13.83 5.76 12.25
C SER A 131 14.33 6.17 10.86
N ALA A 132 14.49 5.20 9.94
CA ALA A 132 14.83 5.49 8.55
C ALA A 132 13.73 6.33 7.86
N CYS A 133 12.45 6.08 8.18
CA CYS A 133 11.35 6.86 7.67
C CYS A 133 11.41 8.32 8.15
N ASP A 134 11.62 8.54 9.43
CA ASP A 134 11.70 9.88 10.03
C ASP A 134 12.94 10.63 9.51
N TYR A 135 14.06 9.92 9.33
CA TYR A 135 15.25 10.46 8.66
C TYR A 135 14.92 11.00 7.26
N LEU A 136 14.20 10.20 6.45
CA LEU A 136 13.83 10.58 5.08
C LEU A 136 12.77 11.69 5.05
N PHE A 137 11.83 11.73 5.99
CA PHE A 137 10.95 12.88 6.14
C PHE A 137 11.74 14.16 6.42
N ARG A 138 12.70 14.12 7.34
CA ARG A 138 13.54 15.30 7.62
C ARG A 138 14.32 15.73 6.38
N LEU A 139 14.89 14.79 5.62
CA LEU A 139 15.62 15.06 4.38
C LEU A 139 14.74 15.81 3.35
N LEU A 140 13.44 15.50 3.31
CA LEU A 140 12.47 16.10 2.40
C LEU A 140 11.86 17.42 2.94
N GLY A 141 12.10 17.79 4.20
CA GLY A 141 11.48 18.96 4.85
C GLY A 141 10.15 18.66 5.56
N GLY A 142 9.88 17.40 5.84
CA GLY A 142 8.77 16.93 6.66
C GLY A 142 7.57 16.35 5.90
N PRO A 143 6.57 15.80 6.63
CA PRO A 143 5.40 15.13 6.06
C PRO A 143 4.61 15.96 5.07
N LYS A 144 4.44 17.26 5.33
CA LYS A 144 3.72 18.19 4.44
C LYS A 144 4.32 18.25 3.02
N GLN A 145 5.64 18.10 2.89
CA GLN A 145 6.29 18.13 1.59
C GLN A 145 5.98 16.85 0.80
N VAL A 146 5.90 15.71 1.48
CA VAL A 146 5.49 14.44 0.87
C VAL A 146 4.02 14.51 0.44
N GLU A 147 3.12 15.00 1.31
CA GLU A 147 1.70 15.19 0.98
C GLU A 147 1.56 16.11 -0.24
N ALA A 148 2.24 17.25 -0.24
CA ALA A 148 2.20 18.22 -1.35
C ALA A 148 2.69 17.58 -2.67
N PHE A 149 3.75 16.76 -2.63
CA PHE A 149 4.22 16.02 -3.78
C PHE A 149 3.15 15.06 -4.32
N ILE A 150 2.49 14.29 -3.46
CA ILE A 150 1.41 13.39 -3.88
C ILE A 150 0.22 14.17 -4.47
N HIS A 151 -0.13 15.29 -3.86
CA HIS A 151 -1.18 16.17 -4.39
C HIS A 151 -0.83 16.76 -5.77
N GLN A 152 0.43 17.05 -6.05
CA GLN A 152 0.90 17.49 -7.38
C GLN A 152 0.74 16.42 -8.46
N LEU A 153 0.70 15.12 -8.08
CA LEU A 153 0.38 14.01 -8.98
C LEU A 153 -1.12 13.91 -9.31
N GLY A 154 -1.96 14.82 -8.78
CA GLY A 154 -3.40 14.81 -8.96
C GLY A 154 -4.15 13.93 -7.95
N ILE A 155 -3.47 13.35 -6.95
CA ILE A 155 -4.05 12.47 -5.94
C ILE A 155 -4.36 13.30 -4.69
N ARG A 156 -5.65 13.52 -4.37
CA ARG A 156 -6.09 14.42 -3.31
C ARG A 156 -6.53 13.73 -2.03
N ASP A 157 -7.13 12.54 -2.13
CA ASP A 157 -7.69 11.81 -1.00
C ASP A 157 -6.60 11.01 -0.26
N VAL A 158 -5.60 11.74 0.21
CA VAL A 158 -4.47 11.25 1.00
C VAL A 158 -4.05 12.33 1.99
N SER A 159 -3.71 11.93 3.20
CA SER A 159 -3.13 12.79 4.23
C SER A 159 -1.87 12.16 4.80
N ILE A 160 -0.80 12.94 4.86
CA ILE A 160 0.49 12.56 5.46
C ILE A 160 0.93 13.72 6.35
N ARG A 161 0.61 13.64 7.64
CA ARG A 161 0.77 14.75 8.59
C ARG A 161 1.80 14.49 9.66
N ASP A 162 1.99 13.23 10.04
CA ASP A 162 2.83 12.86 11.17
C ASP A 162 3.94 11.92 10.75
N THR A 163 5.12 12.10 11.35
CA THR A 163 6.23 11.13 11.33
C THR A 163 5.96 10.02 12.35
N GLU A 164 6.76 8.96 12.34
CA GLU A 164 6.65 7.86 13.33
C GLU A 164 6.89 8.40 14.75
N ALA A 165 7.93 9.22 14.95
CA ALA A 165 8.22 9.85 16.25
C ALA A 165 7.11 10.81 16.69
N MET A 166 6.51 11.59 15.78
CA MET A 166 5.38 12.46 16.10
C MET A 166 4.15 11.66 16.55
N MET A 167 3.85 10.54 15.89
CA MET A 167 2.77 9.66 16.30
C MET A 167 3.02 9.04 17.67
N GLN A 168 4.24 8.59 17.92
CA GLN A 168 4.65 8.05 19.22
C GLN A 168 4.55 9.12 20.33
N ALA A 169 5.07 10.32 20.09
CA ALA A 169 5.07 11.41 21.08
C ALA A 169 3.67 11.89 21.45
N LYS A 170 2.72 11.88 20.52
CA LYS A 170 1.32 12.22 20.80
C LYS A 170 0.64 11.22 21.73
N GLY A 171 1.06 9.96 21.73
CA GLY A 171 0.70 8.92 22.70
C GLY A 171 -0.79 8.57 22.81
N ASN A 172 -1.66 9.13 21.96
CA ASN A 172 -3.09 8.83 21.96
C ASN A 172 -3.47 7.92 20.80
N TRP A 173 -4.53 7.13 21.00
CA TRP A 173 -4.98 6.14 20.02
C TRP A 173 -5.34 6.75 18.66
N ASN A 174 -5.93 7.95 18.65
CA ASN A 174 -6.47 8.54 17.41
C ASN A 174 -5.39 9.05 16.46
N VAL A 175 -4.15 9.21 16.91
CA VAL A 175 -3.06 9.71 16.07
C VAL A 175 -2.79 8.80 14.86
N GLN A 176 -3.04 7.52 14.97
CA GLN A 176 -2.85 6.57 13.87
C GLN A 176 -3.75 6.83 12.66
N TYR A 177 -4.84 7.60 12.82
CA TYR A 177 -5.76 7.97 11.74
C TYR A 177 -5.36 9.28 11.04
N THR A 178 -4.28 9.94 11.44
CA THR A 178 -3.86 11.20 10.82
C THR A 178 -3.19 11.00 9.46
N ASN A 179 -2.50 9.85 9.27
CA ASN A 179 -1.95 9.44 7.99
C ASN A 179 -2.92 8.44 7.33
N TRP A 180 -3.75 8.93 6.43
CA TRP A 180 -4.82 8.14 5.81
C TRP A 180 -4.85 8.27 4.29
N THR A 181 -5.50 7.35 3.63
CA THR A 181 -5.80 7.38 2.19
C THR A 181 -7.18 6.77 1.91
N THR A 182 -7.63 6.84 0.65
CA THR A 182 -8.72 6.01 0.13
C THR A 182 -8.16 4.94 -0.79
N GLN A 183 -8.91 3.86 -1.04
CA GLN A 183 -8.47 2.83 -2.00
C GLN A 183 -8.41 3.37 -3.43
N THR A 184 -9.30 4.31 -3.76
CA THR A 184 -9.30 5.02 -5.04
C THR A 184 -7.99 5.82 -5.23
N ALA A 185 -7.55 6.55 -4.20
CA ALA A 185 -6.30 7.30 -4.22
C ALA A 185 -5.07 6.38 -4.26
N MET A 186 -5.08 5.32 -3.45
CA MET A 186 -3.98 4.36 -3.41
C MET A 186 -3.77 3.66 -4.76
N LEU A 187 -4.85 3.16 -5.37
CA LEU A 187 -4.77 2.57 -6.71
C LEU A 187 -4.30 3.57 -7.76
N SER A 188 -4.73 4.82 -7.68
CA SER A 188 -4.30 5.88 -8.60
C SER A 188 -2.79 6.11 -8.51
N LEU A 189 -2.24 6.16 -7.29
CA LEU A 189 -0.80 6.28 -7.07
C LEU A 189 -0.04 5.06 -7.62
N MET A 190 -0.53 3.86 -7.31
CA MET A 190 0.07 2.61 -7.78
C MET A 190 0.05 2.51 -9.31
N LYS A 191 -1.04 2.94 -9.97
CA LYS A 191 -1.13 2.99 -11.44
C LYS A 191 -0.10 3.94 -12.04
N LEU A 192 0.03 5.15 -11.50
CA LEU A 192 1.04 6.11 -11.98
C LEU A 192 2.46 5.56 -11.80
N PHE A 193 2.75 4.92 -10.67
CA PHE A 193 4.06 4.28 -10.45
C PHE A 193 4.32 3.17 -11.45
N TYR A 194 3.41 2.20 -11.58
CA TYR A 194 3.56 1.08 -12.52
C TYR A 194 3.75 1.54 -13.97
N GLN A 195 3.05 2.59 -14.38
CA GLN A 195 3.14 3.17 -15.73
C GLN A 195 4.37 4.07 -15.94
N HIS A 196 5.33 4.09 -15.04
CA HIS A 196 6.55 4.93 -15.11
C HIS A 196 6.26 6.45 -15.23
N LYS A 197 5.12 6.93 -14.70
CA LYS A 197 4.73 8.34 -14.79
C LYS A 197 5.27 9.22 -13.67
N ILE A 198 5.91 8.63 -12.62
CA ILE A 198 6.41 9.35 -11.46
C ILE A 198 7.93 9.46 -11.48
N LEU A 199 8.61 8.35 -11.70
CA LEU A 199 10.05 8.18 -11.56
C LEU A 199 10.73 7.87 -12.88
N SER A 200 12.05 8.15 -12.95
CA SER A 200 12.91 7.64 -14.01
C SER A 200 12.94 6.10 -14.00
N ALA A 201 13.36 5.49 -15.12
CA ALA A 201 13.45 4.03 -15.22
C ALA A 201 14.38 3.42 -14.16
N SER A 202 15.48 4.10 -13.81
CA SER A 202 16.43 3.64 -12.79
C SER A 202 15.83 3.69 -11.38
N SER A 203 15.20 4.80 -11.00
CA SER A 203 14.56 4.95 -9.69
C SER A 203 13.33 4.05 -9.55
N HIS A 204 12.57 3.85 -10.63
CA HIS A 204 11.47 2.89 -10.65
C HIS A 204 11.98 1.47 -10.39
N LYS A 205 13.00 1.01 -11.16
CA LYS A 205 13.59 -0.33 -10.99
C LYS A 205 14.14 -0.52 -9.58
N PHE A 206 14.80 0.49 -9.02
CA PHE A 206 15.31 0.44 -7.66
C PHE A 206 14.16 0.22 -6.65
N LEU A 207 13.12 1.06 -6.66
CA LEU A 207 12.00 0.92 -5.72
C LEU A 207 11.24 -0.39 -5.90
N TRP A 208 11.03 -0.81 -7.14
CA TRP A 208 10.41 -2.10 -7.44
C TRP A 208 11.16 -3.26 -6.79
N ASN A 209 12.49 -3.29 -6.94
CA ASN A 209 13.33 -4.33 -6.35
C ASN A 209 13.33 -4.29 -4.82
N VAL A 210 13.33 -3.09 -4.22
CA VAL A 210 13.21 -2.94 -2.77
C VAL A 210 11.87 -3.48 -2.27
N MET A 211 10.76 -3.19 -2.97
CA MET A 211 9.44 -3.71 -2.62
C MET A 211 9.31 -5.24 -2.81
N LEU A 212 10.00 -5.83 -3.82
CA LEU A 212 10.10 -7.29 -3.95
C LEU A 212 10.80 -7.93 -2.76
N GLY A 213 11.77 -7.24 -2.17
CA GLY A 213 12.53 -7.67 -1.00
C GLY A 213 11.83 -7.41 0.34
N THR A 214 10.56 -6.99 0.37
CA THR A 214 9.83 -6.73 1.61
C THR A 214 9.82 -7.96 2.52
N THR A 215 10.34 -7.78 3.75
CA THR A 215 10.49 -8.84 4.76
C THR A 215 9.24 -9.01 5.63
N THR A 216 8.40 -7.99 5.72
CA THR A 216 7.18 -7.99 6.54
C THR A 216 5.97 -8.57 5.82
N GLY A 217 4.95 -9.04 6.56
CA GLY A 217 3.64 -9.45 6.02
C GLY A 217 3.65 -10.75 5.20
N GLN A 218 4.48 -11.71 5.59
CA GLN A 218 4.55 -13.02 4.91
C GLN A 218 3.19 -13.77 4.93
N ASP A 219 2.35 -13.50 5.92
CA ASP A 219 1.03 -14.09 6.07
C ASP A 219 -0.11 -13.26 5.43
N ARG A 220 0.24 -12.21 4.63
CA ARG A 220 -0.71 -11.32 3.94
C ARG A 220 -0.78 -11.62 2.45
N LEU A 221 -0.57 -10.63 1.57
CA LEU A 221 -0.73 -10.81 0.11
C LEU A 221 -0.04 -12.06 -0.45
N LYS A 222 1.13 -12.42 0.06
CA LYS A 222 1.94 -13.55 -0.42
C LYS A 222 1.43 -14.93 -0.01
N LYS A 223 0.75 -15.03 1.14
CA LYS A 223 0.55 -16.31 1.88
C LYS A 223 -0.04 -17.44 1.05
N LEU A 224 -1.06 -17.15 0.27
CA LEU A 224 -1.83 -18.17 -0.46
C LEU A 224 -1.56 -18.20 -1.96
N LEU A 225 -0.61 -17.38 -2.43
CA LEU A 225 -0.22 -17.37 -3.83
C LEU A 225 0.66 -18.59 -4.16
N PRO A 226 0.70 -19.04 -5.42
CA PRO A 226 1.62 -20.11 -5.84
C PRO A 226 3.06 -19.77 -5.50
N ALA A 227 3.85 -20.79 -5.15
CA ALA A 227 5.27 -20.62 -4.86
C ALA A 227 5.99 -19.93 -6.04
N GLY A 228 6.89 -18.99 -5.73
CA GLY A 228 7.63 -18.22 -6.73
C GLY A 228 6.86 -17.03 -7.33
N THR A 229 5.59 -16.79 -6.95
CA THR A 229 4.88 -15.59 -7.37
C THR A 229 5.58 -14.33 -6.86
N LEU A 230 5.97 -13.44 -7.75
CA LEU A 230 6.61 -12.18 -7.38
C LEU A 230 5.56 -11.19 -6.86
N VAL A 231 5.83 -10.64 -5.68
CA VAL A 231 4.99 -9.64 -5.02
C VAL A 231 5.85 -8.47 -4.54
N ALA A 232 5.74 -7.34 -5.21
CA ALA A 232 6.36 -6.08 -4.77
C ALA A 232 5.36 -5.33 -3.90
N HIS A 233 5.58 -5.24 -2.57
CA HIS A 233 4.56 -4.73 -1.67
C HIS A 233 5.09 -3.92 -0.49
N LYS A 234 4.17 -3.23 0.21
CA LYS A 234 4.42 -2.53 1.46
C LYS A 234 3.29 -2.77 2.45
N THR A 235 3.64 -3.21 3.65
CA THR A 235 2.71 -3.48 4.74
C THR A 235 2.54 -2.28 5.67
N GLY A 236 1.44 -2.29 6.44
CA GLY A 236 1.20 -1.37 7.55
C GLY A 236 0.46 -2.07 8.67
N THR A 237 0.85 -1.83 9.92
CA THR A 237 0.23 -2.45 11.09
C THR A 237 0.19 -1.45 12.25
N SER A 238 -0.97 -1.33 12.90
CA SER A 238 -1.11 -0.60 14.16
C SER A 238 -0.90 -1.53 15.36
N GLY A 239 -0.72 -0.93 16.52
CA GLY A 239 -0.94 -1.64 17.78
C GLY A 239 -2.41 -1.98 18.01
N THR A 240 -2.68 -2.59 19.16
CA THR A 240 -4.03 -2.88 19.67
C THR A 240 -4.28 -1.99 20.89
N ASN A 241 -5.44 -1.35 20.98
CA ASN A 241 -5.79 -0.55 22.14
C ASN A 241 -6.27 -1.42 23.33
N LYS A 242 -6.55 -0.78 24.46
CA LYS A 242 -7.04 -1.47 25.69
C LYS A 242 -8.37 -2.21 25.49
N ASP A 243 -9.16 -1.85 24.48
CA ASP A 243 -10.46 -2.46 24.18
C ASP A 243 -10.32 -3.59 23.14
N GLY A 244 -9.10 -3.99 22.80
CA GLY A 244 -8.82 -5.04 21.82
C GLY A 244 -8.97 -4.59 20.36
N LEU A 245 -9.12 -3.28 20.10
CA LEU A 245 -9.29 -2.73 18.76
C LEU A 245 -7.93 -2.51 18.08
N MET A 246 -7.72 -3.12 16.93
CA MET A 246 -6.63 -2.82 16.00
C MET A 246 -7.07 -1.74 15.00
N GLY A 247 -6.30 -0.67 14.89
CA GLY A 247 -6.61 0.41 13.96
C GLY A 247 -6.40 0.03 12.50
N ALA A 248 -5.34 -0.76 12.21
CA ALA A 248 -5.04 -1.20 10.86
C ALA A 248 -4.16 -2.45 10.80
N VAL A 249 -4.49 -3.34 9.85
CA VAL A 249 -3.64 -4.40 9.31
C VAL A 249 -3.76 -4.32 7.80
N ASN A 250 -2.72 -3.83 7.14
CA ASN A 250 -2.77 -3.41 5.74
C ASN A 250 -1.68 -4.09 4.92
N ASP A 251 -1.96 -4.26 3.63
CA ASP A 251 -0.95 -4.60 2.64
C ASP A 251 -1.35 -4.04 1.27
N ALA A 252 -0.38 -3.45 0.55
CA ALA A 252 -0.60 -2.90 -0.78
C ALA A 252 0.61 -3.19 -1.67
N GLY A 253 0.37 -3.66 -2.89
CA GLY A 253 1.46 -4.04 -3.77
C GLY A 253 1.02 -4.49 -5.16
N PHE A 254 1.99 -5.01 -5.88
CA PHE A 254 1.87 -5.51 -7.24
C PHE A 254 2.13 -7.01 -7.24
N ILE A 255 1.24 -7.77 -7.84
CA ILE A 255 1.35 -9.23 -7.95
C ILE A 255 1.54 -9.57 -9.42
N ALA A 256 2.60 -10.34 -9.73
CA ALA A 256 2.82 -10.88 -11.06
C ALA A 256 1.80 -11.99 -11.36
N LEU A 257 1.25 -11.97 -12.57
CA LEU A 257 0.30 -12.97 -13.05
C LEU A 257 0.99 -13.95 -14.00
N PRO A 258 0.51 -15.20 -14.10
CA PRO A 258 1.15 -16.24 -14.94
C PRO A 258 1.12 -15.94 -16.43
N ASN A 259 0.26 -15.01 -16.87
CA ASN A 259 0.20 -14.54 -18.26
C ASN A 259 1.23 -13.44 -18.58
N GLY A 260 2.19 -13.17 -17.69
CA GLY A 260 3.21 -12.13 -17.84
C GLY A 260 2.74 -10.71 -17.45
N GLY A 261 1.46 -10.53 -17.14
CA GLY A 261 0.91 -9.26 -16.65
C GLY A 261 1.10 -9.08 -15.14
N HIS A 262 0.57 -7.96 -14.65
CA HIS A 262 0.54 -7.65 -13.22
C HIS A 262 -0.84 -7.13 -12.82
N MET A 263 -1.15 -7.25 -11.53
CA MET A 263 -2.24 -6.50 -10.92
C MET A 263 -1.72 -5.66 -9.74
N ALA A 264 -2.29 -4.48 -9.56
CA ALA A 264 -2.17 -3.72 -8.32
C ALA A 264 -3.27 -4.18 -7.37
N ILE A 265 -2.95 -4.38 -6.10
CA ILE A 265 -3.89 -4.75 -5.05
C ILE A 265 -3.56 -4.01 -3.77
N SER A 266 -4.59 -3.48 -3.11
CA SER A 266 -4.50 -2.84 -1.80
C SER A 266 -5.64 -3.35 -0.94
N VAL A 267 -5.32 -3.94 0.21
CA VAL A 267 -6.29 -4.47 1.17
C VAL A 267 -5.98 -3.89 2.54
N PHE A 268 -6.91 -3.10 3.07
CA PHE A 268 -6.79 -2.47 4.37
C PHE A 268 -7.90 -3.00 5.29
N VAL A 269 -7.49 -3.67 6.37
CA VAL A 269 -8.37 -4.16 7.42
C VAL A 269 -8.26 -3.18 8.59
N THR A 270 -9.30 -2.40 8.82
CA THR A 270 -9.27 -1.28 9.77
C THR A 270 -10.33 -1.43 10.86
N ASN A 271 -10.08 -0.84 12.02
CA ASN A 271 -10.97 -0.89 13.18
C ASN A 271 -11.44 -2.31 13.50
N SER A 272 -10.49 -3.23 13.58
CA SER A 272 -10.74 -4.65 13.76
C SER A 272 -10.63 -5.09 15.22
N THR A 273 -11.61 -5.85 15.68
CA THR A 273 -11.53 -6.62 16.94
C THR A 273 -11.25 -8.11 16.70
N GLU A 274 -10.93 -8.48 15.45
CA GLU A 274 -10.47 -9.82 15.11
C GLU A 274 -9.00 -10.00 15.55
N ARG A 275 -8.58 -11.26 15.71
CA ARG A 275 -7.18 -11.58 15.98
C ARG A 275 -6.30 -11.23 14.77
N MET A 276 -5.03 -10.94 14.99
CA MET A 276 -4.04 -10.63 13.94
C MET A 276 -4.08 -11.66 12.80
N ALA A 277 -4.02 -12.94 13.12
CA ALA A 277 -4.05 -14.02 12.12
C ALA A 277 -5.35 -14.02 11.27
N THR A 278 -6.50 -13.57 11.83
CA THR A 278 -7.74 -13.42 11.07
C THR A 278 -7.65 -12.25 10.10
N ASN A 279 -7.08 -11.12 10.54
CA ASN A 279 -6.90 -9.94 9.70
C ASN A 279 -5.93 -10.23 8.54
N GLU A 280 -4.83 -10.91 8.80
CA GLU A 280 -3.87 -11.32 7.78
C GLU A 280 -4.47 -12.33 6.80
N LYS A 281 -5.27 -13.28 7.32
CA LYS A 281 -5.99 -14.23 6.48
C LYS A 281 -7.00 -13.56 5.55
N ILE A 282 -7.70 -12.52 5.98
CA ILE A 282 -8.60 -11.72 5.12
C ILE A 282 -7.82 -11.18 3.93
N ILE A 283 -6.63 -10.60 4.16
CA ILE A 283 -5.77 -10.07 3.10
C ILE A 283 -5.33 -11.17 2.15
N ALA A 284 -4.87 -12.31 2.70
CA ALA A 284 -4.41 -13.45 1.91
C ALA A 284 -5.53 -14.08 1.05
N ASP A 285 -6.72 -14.27 1.62
CA ASP A 285 -7.88 -14.81 0.90
C ASP A 285 -8.29 -13.89 -0.27
N ILE A 286 -8.34 -12.58 -0.04
CA ILE A 286 -8.67 -11.60 -1.08
C ILE A 286 -7.61 -11.60 -2.19
N ALA A 287 -6.33 -11.61 -1.84
CA ALA A 287 -5.23 -11.69 -2.81
C ALA A 287 -5.32 -12.97 -3.66
N LYS A 288 -5.61 -14.10 -3.02
CA LYS A 288 -5.80 -15.39 -3.72
C LYS A 288 -6.97 -15.37 -4.67
N LEU A 289 -8.13 -14.86 -4.25
CA LEU A 289 -9.31 -14.73 -5.11
C LEU A 289 -9.03 -13.86 -6.34
N ALA A 290 -8.36 -12.71 -6.13
CA ALA A 290 -7.99 -11.82 -7.23
C ALA A 290 -6.98 -12.48 -8.17
N TYR A 291 -5.95 -13.12 -7.64
CA TYR A 291 -4.96 -13.86 -8.43
C TYR A 291 -5.62 -14.94 -9.28
N ASP A 292 -6.45 -15.81 -8.69
CA ASP A 292 -7.12 -16.90 -9.40
C ASP A 292 -8.08 -16.40 -10.47
N HIS A 293 -8.72 -15.27 -10.23
CA HIS A 293 -9.62 -14.63 -11.19
C HIS A 293 -8.85 -14.14 -12.43
N TYR A 294 -7.75 -13.39 -12.21
CA TYR A 294 -7.00 -12.79 -13.32
C TYR A 294 -5.98 -13.75 -13.97
N ALA A 295 -5.57 -14.80 -13.27
CA ALA A 295 -4.71 -15.85 -13.85
C ALA A 295 -5.44 -16.69 -14.93
N ARG A 296 -6.77 -16.79 -14.84
CA ARG A 296 -7.61 -17.55 -15.79
C ARG A 296 -8.09 -16.72 -16.97
N ALA A 297 -8.04 -15.41 -16.85
CA ALA A 297 -8.45 -14.51 -17.95
C ALA A 297 -7.40 -14.61 -19.08
N LYS A 298 -7.82 -15.22 -20.21
CA LYS A 298 -7.03 -15.29 -21.45
C LYS A 298 -7.08 -13.96 -22.18
#